data_ec35d259cd78f8ddb36db71171c36125
#
_entry.id   ec35d259cd78f8ddb36db71171c36125
#
_cell.length_a   1.000
_cell.length_b   1.000
_cell.length_c   1.000
_cell.angle_alpha   90.00
_cell.angle_beta   90.00
_cell.angle_gamma   90.00
#
_symmetry.space_group_name_H-M   'P 1'
#
loop_
_entity.id
_entity.type
_entity.pdbx_description
1 polymer ?
#
loop_
_entity_poly.entity_id
_entity_poly.type
_entity_poly.pdbx_seq_one_letter_code
_entity_poly.pdbx_strand_id
1 'polypeptide(L)'
;VEKASVSLVGFDKTKILQPGESQTLTIEVDGDYVASYDAYGAGTYILDAGDYLFTAATDSHNAANNVLAAKGFTPENTEGRMDVAGNAALVATWNNPELDTTTYATSDAGTEVNNKLDASDPNMNEEVGTTVTYLTRNDWEGTMPSLEKTVKIALNDYLVKALQDEQYATDAKADAKMPTLGADNGMKLYDM
;
A
#
# COMPACT_ATOMS: atom_id res chain seq x y z
N VAL A 1 10.88 7.03 7.79
CA VAL A 1 9.81 6.02 7.63
C VAL A 1 9.17 6.15 6.26
N GLU A 2 8.87 5.01 5.60
CA GLU A 2 8.16 5.00 4.32
C GLU A 2 6.72 5.48 4.51
N LYS A 3 6.29 6.42 3.66
CA LYS A 3 4.97 7.06 3.73
C LYS A 3 4.18 6.87 2.43
N ALA A 4 2.88 7.12 2.47
CA ALA A 4 2.09 7.27 1.26
C ALA A 4 2.64 8.41 0.39
N SER A 5 2.53 8.28 -0.94
CA SER A 5 2.96 9.34 -1.87
C SER A 5 2.17 10.64 -1.67
N VAL A 6 0.90 10.52 -1.33
CA VAL A 6 0.03 11.62 -0.87
C VAL A 6 -0.95 11.08 0.17
N SER A 7 -1.33 11.93 1.12
CA SER A 7 -2.34 11.64 2.14
C SER A 7 -3.34 12.79 2.19
N LEU A 8 -4.62 12.48 2.30
CA LEU A 8 -5.65 13.49 2.51
C LEU A 8 -5.62 13.89 3.99
N VAL A 9 -5.30 15.16 4.24
CA VAL A 9 -5.20 15.70 5.60
C VAL A 9 -6.30 16.70 5.94
N GLY A 10 -7.13 17.05 4.97
CA GLY A 10 -8.29 17.90 5.17
C GLY A 10 -9.04 18.14 3.87
N PHE A 11 -10.30 18.50 3.95
CA PHE A 11 -11.12 18.87 2.81
C PHE A 11 -12.23 19.83 3.21
N ASP A 12 -12.67 20.62 2.25
CA ASP A 12 -13.84 21.48 2.41
C ASP A 12 -14.51 21.71 1.04
N LYS A 13 -15.68 22.27 1.04
CA LYS A 13 -16.47 22.57 -0.17
C LYS A 13 -16.89 24.03 -0.18
N THR A 14 -16.76 24.66 -1.33
CA THR A 14 -17.36 25.99 -1.53
C THR A 14 -18.90 25.88 -1.53
N LYS A 15 -19.57 26.99 -1.19
CA LYS A 15 -20.98 27.17 -1.60
C LYS A 15 -21.10 27.11 -3.13
N ILE A 16 -22.30 27.08 -3.64
CA ILE A 16 -22.52 27.25 -5.09
C ILE A 16 -22.10 28.68 -5.45
N LEU A 17 -21.03 28.79 -6.26
CA LEU A 17 -20.49 30.08 -6.71
C LEU A 17 -21.15 30.47 -8.03
N GLN A 18 -21.52 31.75 -8.15
CA GLN A 18 -21.96 32.32 -9.42
C GLN A 18 -20.73 32.70 -10.28
N PRO A 19 -20.88 32.83 -11.60
CA PRO A 19 -19.79 33.27 -12.46
C PRO A 19 -19.12 34.55 -11.96
N GLY A 20 -17.80 34.51 -11.73
CA GLY A 20 -17.00 35.62 -11.18
C GLY A 20 -17.00 35.72 -9.65
N GLU A 21 -17.77 34.89 -8.93
CA GLU A 21 -17.73 34.82 -7.46
C GLU A 21 -16.56 33.98 -6.98
N SER A 22 -15.99 34.34 -5.83
CA SER A 22 -14.92 33.59 -5.16
C SER A 22 -15.26 33.37 -3.69
N GLN A 23 -14.68 32.33 -3.10
CA GLN A 23 -14.76 32.04 -1.67
C GLN A 23 -13.40 31.58 -1.17
N THR A 24 -12.99 32.10 -0.03
CA THR A 24 -11.82 31.58 0.70
C THR A 24 -12.26 30.49 1.62
N LEU A 25 -11.59 29.35 1.58
CA LEU A 25 -11.76 28.24 2.52
C LEU A 25 -10.56 28.23 3.46
N THR A 26 -10.81 27.92 4.73
CA THR A 26 -9.77 27.68 5.73
C THR A 26 -9.92 26.25 6.19
N ILE A 27 -8.88 25.44 5.98
CA ILE A 27 -8.85 24.03 6.36
C ILE A 27 -7.80 23.90 7.45
N GLU A 28 -8.23 23.49 8.62
CA GLU A 28 -7.32 23.15 9.72
C GLU A 28 -6.87 21.71 9.53
N VAL A 29 -5.56 21.47 9.69
CA VAL A 29 -4.93 20.15 9.58
C VAL A 29 -4.44 19.75 10.95
N ASP A 30 -4.98 18.65 11.44
CA ASP A 30 -4.49 18.04 12.67
C ASP A 30 -3.13 17.39 12.43
N GLY A 31 -2.20 17.58 13.38
CA GLY A 31 -0.86 17.01 13.31
C GLY A 31 -0.84 15.48 13.30
N ASP A 32 -1.85 14.84 13.88
CA ASP A 32 -1.99 13.38 13.86
C ASP A 32 -2.06 12.80 12.44
N TYR A 33 -2.63 13.55 11.49
CA TYR A 33 -2.69 13.12 10.08
C TYR A 33 -1.35 13.21 9.34
N VAL A 34 -0.37 13.90 9.91
CA VAL A 34 0.98 14.05 9.32
C VAL A 34 2.01 13.14 10.00
N ALA A 35 1.74 12.69 11.21
CA ALA A 35 2.55 11.72 11.92
C ALA A 35 2.51 10.35 11.23
N SER A 36 3.56 9.57 11.38
CA SER A 36 3.68 8.23 10.79
C SER A 36 4.13 7.22 11.83
N TYR A 37 3.57 6.03 11.81
CA TYR A 37 3.97 4.98 12.73
C TYR A 37 5.33 4.39 12.33
N ASP A 38 6.28 4.42 13.25
CA ASP A 38 7.62 3.85 13.06
C ASP A 38 7.70 2.49 13.76
N ALA A 39 7.35 1.44 13.02
CA ALA A 39 7.22 0.08 13.57
C ALA A 39 8.56 -0.52 14.02
N TYR A 40 9.66 -0.17 13.35
CA TYR A 40 10.96 -0.81 13.56
C TYR A 40 11.98 0.07 14.28
N GLY A 41 11.65 1.34 14.53
CA GLY A 41 12.50 2.28 15.25
C GLY A 41 11.91 2.67 16.60
N ALA A 42 11.09 3.70 16.60
CA ALA A 42 10.53 4.26 17.85
C ALA A 42 9.36 3.43 18.44
N GLY A 43 8.74 2.54 17.67
CA GLY A 43 7.59 1.74 18.10
C GLY A 43 6.32 2.57 18.35
N THR A 44 6.26 3.78 17.84
CA THR A 44 5.16 4.73 18.04
C THR A 44 4.98 5.65 16.83
N TYR A 45 4.00 6.55 16.90
CA TYR A 45 3.91 7.62 15.90
C TYR A 45 5.01 8.66 16.09
N ILE A 46 5.62 9.04 15.00
CA ILE A 46 6.70 10.02 14.94
C ILE A 46 6.40 11.10 13.89
N LEU A 47 7.06 12.23 14.05
CA LEU A 47 7.14 13.25 13.03
C LEU A 47 8.60 13.34 12.56
N ASP A 48 8.88 12.90 11.34
CA ASP A 48 10.24 12.91 10.80
C ASP A 48 10.76 14.34 10.66
N ALA A 49 12.05 14.54 10.81
CA ALA A 49 12.70 15.78 10.39
C ALA A 49 12.65 15.93 8.89
N GLY A 50 12.46 17.15 8.41
CA GLY A 50 12.47 17.48 6.98
C GLY A 50 11.26 18.27 6.52
N ASP A 51 11.11 18.36 5.21
CA ASP A 51 10.07 19.16 4.57
C ASP A 51 8.79 18.35 4.36
N TYR A 52 7.70 18.92 4.85
CA TYR A 52 6.34 18.49 4.59
C TYR A 52 5.73 19.42 3.55
N LEU A 53 5.23 18.84 2.47
CA LEU A 53 4.65 19.58 1.37
C LEU A 53 3.13 19.43 1.39
N PHE A 54 2.44 20.56 1.53
CA PHE A 54 0.98 20.62 1.51
C PHE A 54 0.52 21.20 0.20
N THR A 55 -0.49 20.63 -0.42
CA THR A 55 -1.07 21.11 -1.66
C THR A 55 -2.58 21.04 -1.66
N ALA A 56 -3.22 22.02 -2.29
CA ALA A 56 -4.64 21.96 -2.61
C ALA A 56 -4.83 21.37 -4.00
N ALA A 57 -5.66 20.34 -4.10
CA ALA A 57 -5.95 19.67 -5.35
C ALA A 57 -7.37 19.09 -5.36
N THR A 58 -7.88 18.75 -6.52
CA THR A 58 -9.20 18.13 -6.69
C THR A 58 -9.19 16.63 -6.38
N ASP A 59 -8.02 16.01 -6.44
CA ASP A 59 -7.80 14.58 -6.23
C ASP A 59 -6.33 14.29 -5.90
N SER A 60 -6.04 13.06 -5.51
CA SER A 60 -4.70 12.62 -5.11
C SER A 60 -3.67 12.67 -6.24
N HIS A 61 -4.10 12.44 -7.48
CA HIS A 61 -3.23 12.43 -8.64
C HIS A 61 -2.73 13.84 -8.96
N ASN A 62 -3.65 14.82 -9.01
CA ASN A 62 -3.31 16.22 -9.15
C ASN A 62 -2.46 16.73 -7.98
N ALA A 63 -2.71 16.25 -6.76
CA ALA A 63 -1.87 16.58 -5.60
C ALA A 63 -0.42 16.10 -5.80
N ALA A 64 -0.23 14.88 -6.25
CA ALA A 64 1.11 14.35 -6.56
C ALA A 64 1.80 15.16 -7.66
N ASN A 65 1.09 15.49 -8.74
CA ASN A 65 1.63 16.29 -9.83
C ASN A 65 2.03 17.72 -9.37
N ASN A 66 1.25 18.35 -8.50
CA ASN A 66 1.61 19.66 -7.94
C ASN A 66 2.91 19.57 -7.13
N VAL A 67 3.06 18.57 -6.28
CA VAL A 67 4.27 18.37 -5.48
C VAL A 67 5.48 18.05 -6.37
N LEU A 68 5.31 17.24 -7.39
CA LEU A 68 6.36 16.96 -8.37
C LEU A 68 6.79 18.22 -9.11
N ALA A 69 5.83 19.05 -9.53
CA ALA A 69 6.14 20.34 -10.16
C ALA A 69 6.91 21.28 -9.22
N ALA A 70 6.56 21.33 -7.93
CA ALA A 70 7.29 22.11 -6.93
C ALA A 70 8.72 21.61 -6.73
N LYS A 71 8.98 20.32 -6.99
CA LYS A 71 10.33 19.72 -6.98
C LYS A 71 11.07 19.86 -8.33
N GLY A 72 10.49 20.55 -9.33
CA GLY A 72 11.10 20.78 -10.63
C GLY A 72 10.90 19.65 -11.64
N PHE A 73 10.00 18.72 -11.37
CA PHE A 73 9.65 17.67 -12.32
C PHE A 73 8.59 18.14 -13.31
N THR A 74 8.67 17.61 -14.51
CA THR A 74 7.71 17.86 -15.60
C THR A 74 7.39 16.54 -16.30
N PRO A 75 6.30 16.46 -17.10
CA PRO A 75 6.04 15.27 -17.92
C PRO A 75 7.22 14.87 -18.80
N GLU A 76 7.96 15.83 -19.32
CA GLU A 76 9.08 15.59 -20.24
C GLU A 76 10.31 15.01 -19.55
N ASN A 77 10.57 15.36 -18.28
CA ASN A 77 11.77 14.90 -17.55
C ASN A 77 11.53 13.72 -16.61
N THR A 78 10.31 13.16 -16.61
CA THR A 78 9.93 12.02 -15.78
C THR A 78 9.69 10.72 -16.56
N GLU A 79 10.05 10.69 -17.84
CA GLU A 79 9.88 9.50 -18.69
C GLU A 79 8.44 8.93 -18.68
N GLY A 80 7.45 9.84 -18.65
CA GLY A 80 6.03 9.46 -18.64
C GLY A 80 5.47 9.05 -17.26
N ARG A 81 6.24 9.21 -16.18
CA ARG A 81 5.73 8.96 -14.81
C ARG A 81 4.82 10.07 -14.31
N MET A 82 4.95 11.26 -14.88
CA MET A 82 4.07 12.40 -14.65
C MET A 82 3.27 12.62 -15.94
N ASP A 83 1.98 12.42 -15.92
CA ASP A 83 1.12 12.45 -17.11
C ASP A 83 0.67 13.87 -17.50
N VAL A 84 0.50 14.75 -16.52
CA VAL A 84 0.15 16.15 -16.71
C VAL A 84 1.02 17.06 -15.85
N ALA A 85 1.25 18.27 -16.33
CA ALA A 85 1.95 19.28 -15.57
C ALA A 85 1.17 19.65 -14.30
N GLY A 86 1.86 19.63 -13.16
CA GLY A 86 1.32 20.12 -11.90
C GLY A 86 1.48 21.63 -11.76
N ASN A 87 0.88 22.17 -10.71
CA ASN A 87 0.98 23.58 -10.36
C ASN A 87 1.78 23.76 -9.06
N ALA A 88 3.05 24.13 -9.19
CA ALA A 88 3.93 24.38 -8.05
C ALA A 88 3.44 25.53 -7.13
N ALA A 89 2.67 26.46 -7.64
CA ALA A 89 2.14 27.59 -6.86
C ALA A 89 1.06 27.18 -5.85
N LEU A 90 0.52 25.95 -5.97
CA LEU A 90 -0.44 25.37 -5.03
C LEU A 90 0.24 24.60 -3.90
N VAL A 91 1.57 24.60 -3.82
CA VAL A 91 2.33 23.85 -2.82
C VAL A 91 2.91 24.80 -1.78
N ALA A 92 2.60 24.53 -0.52
CA ALA A 92 3.23 25.13 0.63
C ALA A 92 4.17 24.12 1.30
N THR A 93 5.31 24.58 1.77
CA THR A 93 6.29 23.76 2.49
C THR A 93 6.30 24.17 3.96
N TRP A 94 6.22 23.18 4.82
CA TRP A 94 6.49 23.30 6.24
C TRP A 94 7.68 22.43 6.61
N ASN A 95 8.67 23.00 7.28
CA ASN A 95 9.86 22.28 7.70
C ASN A 95 9.75 21.88 9.17
N ASN A 96 9.88 20.59 9.46
CA ASN A 96 10.10 20.10 10.81
C ASN A 96 11.62 19.94 11.02
N PRO A 97 12.25 20.75 11.89
CA PRO A 97 13.70 20.76 11.99
C PRO A 97 14.29 19.52 12.67
N GLU A 98 13.52 18.85 13.51
CA GLU A 98 14.00 17.74 14.34
C GLU A 98 13.02 16.57 14.33
N LEU A 99 13.55 15.36 14.47
CA LEU A 99 12.74 14.16 14.64
C LEU A 99 11.99 14.24 15.98
N ASP A 100 10.67 14.19 15.94
CA ASP A 100 9.82 14.13 17.14
C ASP A 100 9.27 12.71 17.32
N THR A 101 9.68 12.07 18.41
CA THR A 101 9.25 10.72 18.79
C THR A 101 8.36 10.74 20.05
N THR A 102 7.93 11.90 20.49
CA THR A 102 7.26 12.06 21.78
C THR A 102 5.87 12.66 21.70
N THR A 103 5.66 13.65 20.85
CA THR A 103 4.38 14.38 20.77
C THR A 103 3.22 13.45 20.45
N TYR A 104 3.42 12.50 19.55
CA TYR A 104 2.40 11.54 19.09
C TYR A 104 2.56 10.14 19.70
N ALA A 105 3.40 10.00 20.73
CA ALA A 105 3.61 8.71 21.39
C ALA A 105 2.50 8.34 22.37
N THR A 106 1.60 9.26 22.65
CA THR A 106 0.49 9.07 23.59
C THR A 106 -0.81 9.51 22.90
N SER A 107 -1.85 8.70 23.01
CA SER A 107 -3.19 9.04 22.49
C SER A 107 -3.83 10.17 23.33
N ASP A 108 -4.89 10.78 22.82
CA ASP A 108 -5.70 11.80 23.53
C ASP A 108 -6.22 11.31 24.89
N ALA A 109 -6.41 10.00 25.03
CA ALA A 109 -6.79 9.37 26.29
C ALA A 109 -5.63 9.19 27.28
N GLY A 110 -4.42 9.65 26.96
CA GLY A 110 -3.23 9.49 27.79
C GLY A 110 -2.65 8.07 27.80
N THR A 111 -3.05 7.24 26.84
CA THR A 111 -2.53 5.88 26.73
C THR A 111 -1.35 5.85 25.76
N GLU A 112 -0.29 5.17 26.16
CA GLU A 112 0.88 4.96 25.31
C GLU A 112 0.49 4.24 24.00
N VAL A 113 0.94 4.79 22.89
CA VAL A 113 0.74 4.20 21.56
C VAL A 113 1.82 3.16 21.31
N ASN A 114 1.41 1.93 21.05
CA ASN A 114 2.31 0.85 20.68
C ASN A 114 1.66 -0.08 19.66
N ASN A 115 2.48 -0.89 19.01
CA ASN A 115 1.97 -1.90 18.08
C ASN A 115 1.28 -3.03 18.86
N LYS A 116 -0.01 -3.21 18.62
CA LYS A 116 -0.79 -4.32 19.20
C LYS A 116 -0.72 -5.58 18.35
N LEU A 117 -0.10 -5.52 17.18
CA LEU A 117 -0.05 -6.58 16.18
C LEU A 117 1.38 -7.04 15.87
N ASP A 118 2.35 -6.67 16.70
CA ASP A 118 3.76 -7.05 16.54
C ASP A 118 3.95 -8.57 16.50
N ALA A 119 3.23 -9.31 17.32
CA ALA A 119 3.23 -10.77 17.29
C ALA A 119 2.72 -11.38 15.98
N SER A 120 1.99 -10.62 15.17
CA SER A 120 1.50 -11.05 13.85
C SER A 120 2.47 -10.72 12.71
N ASP A 121 3.48 -9.90 12.97
CA ASP A 121 4.51 -9.56 12.01
C ASP A 121 5.64 -10.60 12.06
N PRO A 122 5.89 -11.35 10.98
CA PRO A 122 6.97 -12.35 10.95
C PRO A 122 8.35 -11.79 11.31
N ASN A 123 8.60 -10.51 11.04
CA ASN A 123 9.88 -9.87 11.32
C ASN A 123 10.02 -9.38 12.78
N MET A 124 8.91 -9.23 13.49
CA MET A 124 8.86 -8.86 14.90
C MET A 124 8.64 -10.05 15.82
N ASN A 125 8.14 -11.15 15.28
CA ASN A 125 7.87 -12.36 16.05
C ASN A 125 9.09 -13.29 16.04
N GLU A 126 9.80 -13.33 17.17
CA GLU A 126 11.01 -14.15 17.35
C GLU A 126 10.75 -15.66 17.17
N GLU A 127 9.52 -16.12 17.37
CA GLU A 127 9.16 -17.54 17.23
C GLU A 127 9.12 -17.99 15.78
N VAL A 128 8.90 -17.09 14.83
CA VAL A 128 8.80 -17.42 13.40
C VAL A 128 10.16 -17.77 12.80
N GLY A 129 11.24 -17.18 13.30
CA GLY A 129 12.63 -17.49 12.91
C GLY A 129 12.98 -17.23 11.45
N THR A 130 12.15 -16.51 10.70
CA THR A 130 12.36 -16.15 9.30
C THR A 130 12.19 -14.65 9.10
N THR A 131 13.05 -14.06 8.26
CA THR A 131 12.91 -12.67 7.85
C THR A 131 12.16 -12.60 6.53
N VAL A 132 11.12 -11.80 6.49
CA VAL A 132 10.33 -11.52 5.29
C VAL A 132 10.73 -10.15 4.75
N THR A 133 10.98 -10.08 3.45
CA THR A 133 11.16 -8.80 2.77
C THR A 133 9.81 -8.29 2.31
N TYR A 134 9.34 -7.20 2.93
CA TYR A 134 8.09 -6.57 2.56
C TYR A 134 8.24 -5.74 1.30
N LEU A 135 7.13 -5.56 0.60
CA LEU A 135 7.06 -4.64 -0.53
C LEU A 135 7.38 -3.22 -0.07
N THR A 136 8.30 -2.59 -0.76
CA THR A 136 8.61 -1.18 -0.59
C THR A 136 8.53 -0.44 -1.92
N ARG A 137 8.22 0.84 -1.87
CA ARG A 137 8.24 1.73 -3.05
C ARG A 137 9.56 2.47 -3.20
N ASN A 138 10.47 2.30 -2.26
CA ASN A 138 11.74 3.03 -2.24
C ASN A 138 12.58 2.77 -3.52
N ASP A 139 12.71 1.52 -3.89
CA ASP A 139 13.45 1.10 -5.08
C ASP A 139 12.73 0.07 -5.95
N TRP A 140 11.66 -0.49 -5.45
CA TRP A 140 10.90 -1.59 -6.06
C TRP A 140 11.72 -2.87 -6.29
N GLU A 141 12.92 -2.97 -5.70
CA GLU A 141 13.76 -4.15 -5.83
C GLU A 141 13.13 -5.35 -5.13
N GLY A 142 13.08 -6.47 -5.84
CA GLY A 142 12.54 -7.71 -5.31
C GLY A 142 11.04 -7.72 -5.00
N THR A 143 10.32 -6.63 -5.30
CA THR A 143 8.91 -6.48 -4.95
C THR A 143 7.96 -7.07 -6.00
N MET A 144 8.42 -7.23 -7.23
CA MET A 144 7.63 -7.82 -8.30
C MET A 144 8.06 -9.26 -8.53
N PRO A 145 7.14 -10.21 -8.65
CA PRO A 145 7.49 -11.57 -8.99
C PRO A 145 8.14 -11.59 -10.37
N SER A 146 9.36 -12.14 -10.46
CA SER A 146 9.93 -12.40 -11.78
C SER A 146 9.19 -13.56 -12.43
N LEU A 147 8.89 -13.45 -13.71
CA LEU A 147 8.27 -14.53 -14.49
C LEU A 147 9.16 -15.79 -14.55
N GLU A 148 10.44 -15.63 -14.20
CA GLU A 148 11.42 -16.72 -14.15
C GLU A 148 11.43 -17.48 -12.81
N LYS A 149 10.77 -16.98 -11.77
CA LYS A 149 10.63 -17.72 -10.52
C LYS A 149 9.64 -18.86 -10.69
N THR A 150 10.15 -19.96 -11.19
CA THR A 150 9.44 -21.24 -11.07
C THR A 150 9.43 -21.60 -9.58
N VAL A 151 8.32 -21.40 -8.91
CA VAL A 151 8.12 -21.96 -7.58
C VAL A 151 8.03 -23.48 -7.77
N LYS A 152 9.11 -24.18 -7.50
CA LYS A 152 9.06 -25.64 -7.39
C LYS A 152 8.37 -25.96 -6.08
N ILE A 153 7.07 -26.18 -6.13
CA ILE A 153 6.34 -26.78 -5.01
C ILE A 153 6.78 -28.26 -4.99
N ALA A 154 7.65 -28.60 -4.08
CA ALA A 154 7.92 -29.99 -3.79
C ALA A 154 6.70 -30.57 -3.06
N LEU A 155 5.89 -31.32 -3.76
CA LEU A 155 4.86 -32.15 -3.12
C LEU A 155 5.58 -33.20 -2.25
N ASN A 156 5.08 -33.41 -1.04
CA ASN A 156 5.61 -34.50 -0.22
C ASN A 156 5.30 -35.85 -0.89
N ASP A 157 6.08 -36.88 -0.56
CA ASP A 157 5.97 -38.20 -1.19
C ASP A 157 4.59 -38.81 -1.04
N TYR A 158 3.86 -38.48 0.02
CA TYR A 158 2.49 -38.95 0.25
C TYR A 158 1.54 -38.35 -0.82
N LEU A 159 1.62 -37.06 -1.07
CA LEU A 159 0.79 -36.40 -2.10
C LEU A 159 1.17 -36.85 -3.51
N VAL A 160 2.45 -37.01 -3.78
CA VAL A 160 2.92 -37.56 -5.06
C VAL A 160 2.34 -38.95 -5.27
N LYS A 161 2.41 -39.81 -4.26
CA LYS A 161 1.86 -41.18 -4.33
C LYS A 161 0.35 -41.15 -4.46
N ALA A 162 -0.36 -40.31 -3.71
CA ALA A 162 -1.81 -40.19 -3.81
C ALA A 162 -2.29 -39.70 -5.20
N LEU A 163 -1.53 -38.82 -5.82
CA LEU A 163 -1.82 -38.35 -7.20
C LEU A 163 -1.47 -39.37 -8.27
N GLN A 164 -0.56 -40.30 -7.97
CA GLN A 164 -0.18 -41.44 -8.83
C GLN A 164 -0.97 -42.70 -8.57
N ASP A 165 -1.83 -42.69 -7.53
CA ASP A 165 -2.67 -43.81 -7.23
C ASP A 165 -3.57 -44.16 -8.41
N GLU A 166 -3.82 -45.47 -8.57
CA GLU A 166 -4.65 -46.03 -9.66
C GLU A 166 -6.02 -45.38 -9.78
N GLN A 167 -6.55 -44.81 -8.71
CA GLN A 167 -7.81 -44.09 -8.73
C GLN A 167 -7.81 -42.87 -9.71
N TYR A 168 -6.64 -42.31 -9.95
CA TYR A 168 -6.53 -41.07 -10.73
C TYR A 168 -5.74 -41.25 -12.04
N ALA A 169 -4.99 -42.32 -12.19
CA ALA A 169 -4.01 -42.48 -13.25
C ALA A 169 -4.20 -43.72 -14.13
N THR A 170 -5.23 -44.55 -13.89
CA THR A 170 -5.36 -45.79 -14.63
C THR A 170 -6.11 -45.64 -15.93
N ASP A 171 -5.64 -46.36 -16.94
CA ASP A 171 -6.29 -46.51 -18.22
C ASP A 171 -7.72 -47.12 -18.10
N ALA A 172 -7.98 -47.86 -17.04
CA ALA A 172 -9.31 -48.36 -16.75
C ALA A 172 -10.36 -47.26 -16.55
N LYS A 173 -9.90 -46.03 -16.29
CA LYS A 173 -10.74 -44.82 -16.21
C LYS A 173 -10.53 -43.88 -17.35
N ALA A 174 -9.74 -44.25 -18.34
CA ALA A 174 -9.50 -43.40 -19.52
C ALA A 174 -10.82 -43.09 -20.28
N ASP A 175 -11.82 -43.96 -20.13
CA ASP A 175 -13.16 -43.70 -20.66
C ASP A 175 -14.04 -42.84 -19.73
N ALA A 176 -13.60 -42.58 -18.51
CA ALA A 176 -14.28 -41.63 -17.63
C ALA A 176 -14.03 -40.22 -18.19
N LYS A 177 -14.98 -39.71 -18.93
CA LYS A 177 -14.94 -38.34 -19.43
C LYS A 177 -14.90 -37.39 -18.23
N MET A 178 -13.74 -36.78 -17.98
CA MET A 178 -13.69 -35.66 -17.05
C MET A 178 -14.66 -34.59 -17.52
N PRO A 179 -15.52 -34.06 -16.66
CA PRO A 179 -16.39 -32.98 -17.02
C PRO A 179 -15.56 -31.78 -17.48
N THR A 180 -15.83 -31.30 -18.67
CA THR A 180 -15.19 -30.08 -19.17
C THR A 180 -15.81 -28.89 -18.46
N LEU A 181 -15.00 -27.96 -18.01
CA LEU A 181 -15.48 -26.75 -17.40
C LEU A 181 -16.44 -26.02 -18.37
N GLY A 182 -17.68 -25.81 -17.94
CA GLY A 182 -18.73 -25.19 -18.75
C GLY A 182 -19.57 -26.17 -19.59
N ALA A 183 -19.28 -27.47 -19.57
CA ALA A 183 -20.18 -28.47 -20.16
C ALA A 183 -21.22 -28.91 -19.13
N ASP A 184 -22.49 -28.83 -19.49
CA ASP A 184 -23.56 -29.43 -18.69
C ASP A 184 -23.49 -30.96 -18.82
N ASN A 185 -22.93 -31.60 -17.81
CA ASN A 185 -22.79 -33.04 -17.71
C ASN A 185 -23.76 -33.67 -16.70
N GLY A 186 -24.73 -32.89 -16.23
CA GLY A 186 -25.72 -33.32 -15.24
C GLY A 186 -25.21 -33.42 -13.82
N MET A 187 -23.92 -33.13 -13.55
CA MET A 187 -23.39 -33.09 -12.18
C MET A 187 -23.83 -31.81 -11.48
N LYS A 188 -24.32 -31.94 -10.27
CA LYS A 188 -24.63 -30.81 -9.41
C LYS A 188 -23.45 -30.53 -8.49
N LEU A 189 -23.32 -29.26 -8.04
CA LEU A 189 -22.22 -28.83 -7.18
C LEU A 189 -22.05 -29.70 -5.90
N TYR A 190 -23.14 -30.26 -5.40
CA TYR A 190 -23.11 -31.15 -4.23
C TYR A 190 -22.76 -32.61 -4.54
N ASP A 191 -22.56 -32.94 -5.80
CA ASP A 191 -22.10 -34.27 -6.23
C ASP A 191 -20.56 -34.33 -6.35
N MET A 192 -19.90 -33.16 -6.11
CA MET A 192 -18.45 -33.00 -6.07
C MET A 192 -17.95 -33.06 -4.63
#